data_582e9bb27818b7d73c7d0f2bb665f848
#
_entry.id   582e9bb27818b7d73c7d0f2bb665f848
#
_cell.length_a   1.000
_cell.length_b   1.000
_cell.length_c   1.000
_cell.angle_alpha   90.00
_cell.angle_beta   90.00
_cell.angle_gamma   90.00
#
_symmetry.space_group_name_H-M   'P 1'
#
loop_
_entity.id
_entity.type
_entity.pdbx_description
1 polymer ?
#
loop_
_entity_poly.entity_id
_entity_poly.type
_entity_poly.pdbx_seq_one_letter_code
_entity_poly.pdbx_strand_id
1 'polypeptide(L)'
;MERNTGSEKTNFKQWIVVGVLVLAIALIIYFMVVAKQKTESYNKNLSANITGLLNANKTYYIKDYDKEDDSLYGVSKFKSVVLLGYDNENPGVVQKVNEFGETKDEDYLFVAERKGKKEISVLLKKPVVLSHEVTTDLSTSSVTETNNLVSNLKRQIEKELISSKDQESIFEDTKSILKTYLEALGYESVTITEK
;
A
#
# COMPACT_ATOMS: atom_id res chain seq x y z
N MET A 1 -7.67 32.06 75.69
CA MET A 1 -7.84 30.89 74.78
C MET A 1 -8.04 31.44 73.41
N GLU A 2 -6.96 31.68 72.69
CA GLU A 2 -7.01 32.08 71.27
C GLU A 2 -7.05 30.83 70.39
N ARG A 3 -8.15 30.63 69.68
CA ARG A 3 -8.27 29.53 68.67
C ARG A 3 -7.48 29.86 67.42
N ASN A 4 -6.54 29.04 67.15
CA ASN A 4 -5.67 29.10 66.02
C ASN A 4 -6.46 28.78 64.71
N THR A 5 -7.15 29.79 64.13
CA THR A 5 -7.98 29.65 62.90
C THR A 5 -7.20 29.87 61.62
N GLY A 6 -5.87 30.03 61.70
CA GLY A 6 -5.01 30.30 60.54
C GLY A 6 -4.58 29.08 59.77
N SER A 7 -4.51 27.92 60.40
CA SER A 7 -3.96 26.68 59.72
C SER A 7 -4.93 25.99 58.77
N GLU A 8 -6.23 26.02 59.00
CA GLU A 8 -7.23 25.37 58.17
C GLU A 8 -7.43 26.06 56.82
N LYS A 9 -7.36 27.39 56.77
CA LYS A 9 -7.54 28.16 55.53
C LYS A 9 -6.37 27.96 54.51
N THR A 10 -5.17 27.72 55.02
CA THR A 10 -3.99 27.48 54.16
C THR A 10 -4.06 26.11 53.52
N ASN A 11 -4.48 25.09 54.24
CA ASN A 11 -4.67 23.74 53.71
C ASN A 11 -5.76 23.68 52.65
N PHE A 12 -6.88 24.38 52.81
CA PHE A 12 -7.97 24.39 51.83
C PHE A 12 -7.55 25.01 50.51
N LYS A 13 -6.78 26.12 50.50
CA LYS A 13 -6.23 26.71 49.27
C LYS A 13 -5.27 25.78 48.54
N GLN A 14 -4.44 25.04 49.26
CA GLN A 14 -3.52 24.06 48.68
C GLN A 14 -4.28 22.92 47.99
N TRP A 15 -5.36 22.42 48.60
CA TRP A 15 -6.20 21.37 48.01
C TRP A 15 -6.92 21.84 46.75
N ILE A 16 -7.35 23.09 46.65
CA ILE A 16 -7.91 23.67 45.44
C ILE A 16 -6.86 23.70 44.33
N VAL A 17 -5.62 24.15 44.62
CA VAL A 17 -4.54 24.19 43.64
C VAL A 17 -4.21 22.78 43.13
N VAL A 18 -4.12 21.79 44.01
CA VAL A 18 -3.90 20.39 43.64
C VAL A 18 -5.04 19.87 42.79
N GLY A 19 -6.30 20.17 43.12
CA GLY A 19 -7.47 19.76 42.32
C GLY A 19 -7.47 20.35 40.92
N VAL A 20 -7.12 21.64 40.79
CA VAL A 20 -6.99 22.29 39.44
C VAL A 20 -5.87 21.69 38.64
N LEU A 21 -4.73 21.35 39.25
CA LEU A 21 -3.59 20.74 38.59
C LEU A 21 -3.91 19.33 38.08
N VAL A 22 -4.59 18.53 38.91
CA VAL A 22 -5.04 17.18 38.50
C VAL A 22 -6.03 17.26 37.33
N LEU A 23 -6.97 18.22 37.38
CA LEU A 23 -7.93 18.42 36.31
C LEU A 23 -7.25 18.88 35.00
N ALA A 24 -6.26 19.75 35.07
CA ALA A 24 -5.47 20.19 33.95
C ALA A 24 -4.70 19.02 33.29
N ILE A 25 -4.06 18.16 34.11
CA ILE A 25 -3.37 16.96 33.62
C ILE A 25 -4.36 15.99 32.94
N ALA A 26 -5.53 15.76 33.55
CA ALA A 26 -6.56 14.90 33.00
C ALA A 26 -7.05 15.42 31.62
N LEU A 27 -7.23 16.73 31.48
CA LEU A 27 -7.59 17.35 30.20
C LEU A 27 -6.49 17.20 29.14
N ILE A 28 -5.23 17.37 29.50
CA ILE A 28 -4.09 17.16 28.59
C ILE A 28 -4.08 15.72 28.10
N ILE A 29 -4.20 14.75 29.00
CA ILE A 29 -4.25 13.33 28.66
C ILE A 29 -5.44 13.04 27.73
N TYR A 30 -6.62 13.56 28.04
CA TYR A 30 -7.82 13.42 27.21
C TYR A 30 -7.58 13.96 25.80
N PHE A 31 -7.04 15.17 25.65
CA PHE A 31 -6.75 15.73 24.33
C PHE A 31 -5.68 14.95 23.57
N MET A 32 -4.66 14.42 24.26
CA MET A 32 -3.65 13.55 23.62
C MET A 32 -4.28 12.27 23.08
N VAL A 33 -5.15 11.61 23.85
CA VAL A 33 -5.84 10.38 23.42
C VAL A 33 -6.75 10.64 22.22
N VAL A 34 -7.55 11.73 22.27
CA VAL A 34 -8.43 12.10 21.14
C VAL A 34 -7.62 12.44 19.88
N ALA A 35 -6.52 13.17 20.05
CA ALA A 35 -5.64 13.51 18.93
C ALA A 35 -5.01 12.26 18.30
N LYS A 36 -4.58 11.29 19.13
CA LYS A 36 -4.03 10.01 18.66
C LYS A 36 -5.08 9.22 17.88
N GLN A 37 -6.28 9.05 18.41
CA GLN A 37 -7.38 8.34 17.74
C GLN A 37 -7.75 8.96 16.39
N LYS A 38 -7.82 10.30 16.30
CA LYS A 38 -8.07 10.99 15.02
C LYS A 38 -6.96 10.74 14.00
N THR A 39 -5.71 10.72 14.45
CA THR A 39 -4.56 10.45 13.57
C THR A 39 -4.57 9.01 13.07
N GLU A 40 -4.83 8.04 13.93
CA GLU A 40 -4.93 6.62 13.55
C GLU A 40 -6.07 6.38 12.58
N SER A 41 -7.25 6.96 12.83
CA SER A 41 -8.39 6.88 11.92
C SER A 41 -8.08 7.49 10.55
N TYR A 42 -7.43 8.65 10.51
CA TYR A 42 -7.00 9.28 9.26
C TYR A 42 -6.00 8.40 8.50
N ASN A 43 -4.97 7.89 9.18
CA ASN A 43 -3.96 7.04 8.56
C ASN A 43 -4.58 5.75 7.99
N LYS A 44 -5.51 5.14 8.73
CA LYS A 44 -6.25 3.95 8.27
C LYS A 44 -7.08 4.23 7.02
N ASN A 45 -7.81 5.36 7.00
CA ASN A 45 -8.61 5.75 5.84
C ASN A 45 -7.73 6.06 4.63
N LEU A 46 -6.62 6.76 4.83
CA LEU A 46 -5.68 7.07 3.76
C LEU A 46 -5.05 5.80 3.20
N SER A 47 -4.65 4.85 4.05
CA SER A 47 -4.16 3.54 3.61
C SER A 47 -5.19 2.79 2.78
N ALA A 48 -6.44 2.73 3.22
CA ALA A 48 -7.52 2.07 2.48
C ALA A 48 -7.77 2.72 1.11
N ASN A 49 -7.74 4.05 1.03
CA ASN A 49 -7.92 4.77 -0.22
C ASN A 49 -6.76 4.55 -1.20
N ILE A 50 -5.51 4.60 -0.73
CA ILE A 50 -4.34 4.28 -1.56
C ILE A 50 -4.44 2.84 -2.07
N THR A 51 -4.75 1.88 -1.21
CA THR A 51 -4.96 0.48 -1.59
C THR A 51 -6.05 0.37 -2.65
N GLY A 52 -7.16 1.07 -2.50
CA GLY A 52 -8.25 1.10 -3.49
C GLY A 52 -7.80 1.63 -4.85
N LEU A 53 -6.99 2.69 -4.89
CA LEU A 53 -6.42 3.23 -6.13
C LEU A 53 -5.47 2.24 -6.81
N LEU A 54 -4.59 1.59 -6.04
CA LEU A 54 -3.67 0.57 -6.55
C LEU A 54 -4.43 -0.62 -7.13
N ASN A 55 -5.51 -1.05 -6.46
CA ASN A 55 -6.37 -2.13 -6.94
C ASN A 55 -7.11 -1.81 -8.23
N ALA A 56 -7.47 -0.56 -8.42
CA ALA A 56 -8.13 -0.12 -9.64
C ALA A 56 -7.17 0.01 -10.82
N ASN A 57 -5.86 0.16 -10.56
CA ASN A 57 -4.85 0.32 -11.60
C ASN A 57 -4.32 -1.04 -12.06
N LYS A 58 -5.07 -1.68 -12.97
CA LYS A 58 -4.75 -2.98 -13.57
C LYS A 58 -4.72 -2.85 -15.08
N THR A 59 -3.74 -3.50 -15.71
CA THR A 59 -3.58 -3.47 -17.15
C THR A 59 -3.54 -4.89 -17.73
N TYR A 60 -4.30 -5.11 -18.80
CA TYR A 60 -4.30 -6.35 -19.54
C TYR A 60 -3.31 -6.27 -20.71
N TYR A 61 -2.42 -7.25 -20.79
CA TYR A 61 -1.57 -7.48 -21.94
C TYR A 61 -2.11 -8.67 -22.71
N ILE A 62 -2.41 -8.45 -23.98
CA ILE A 62 -2.88 -9.49 -24.89
C ILE A 62 -1.82 -9.64 -25.97
N LYS A 63 -1.26 -10.84 -26.10
CA LYS A 63 -0.27 -11.14 -27.13
C LYS A 63 -0.55 -12.49 -27.74
N ASP A 64 -0.53 -12.50 -29.07
CA ASP A 64 -0.63 -13.72 -29.84
C ASP A 64 0.78 -14.24 -30.14
N TYR A 65 0.96 -15.53 -30.01
CA TYR A 65 2.20 -16.24 -30.30
C TYR A 65 1.93 -17.35 -31.28
N ASP A 66 2.71 -17.36 -32.37
CA ASP A 66 2.78 -18.48 -33.28
C ASP A 66 4.06 -19.26 -32.97
N LYS A 67 3.93 -20.53 -32.61
CA LYS A 67 5.07 -21.40 -32.37
C LYS A 67 5.04 -22.54 -33.36
N GLU A 68 6.08 -22.60 -34.20
CA GLU A 68 6.36 -23.79 -35.01
C GLU A 68 6.96 -24.85 -34.08
N ASP A 69 6.33 -26.01 -34.05
CA ASP A 69 6.84 -27.16 -33.30
C ASP A 69 6.94 -28.36 -34.25
N ASP A 70 8.17 -28.76 -34.55
CA ASP A 70 8.48 -29.86 -35.44
C ASP A 70 7.88 -31.21 -34.97
N SER A 71 7.59 -31.31 -33.66
CA SER A 71 6.97 -32.51 -33.08
C SER A 71 5.46 -32.59 -33.29
N LEU A 72 4.81 -31.46 -33.61
CA LEU A 72 3.36 -31.36 -33.73
C LEU A 72 2.84 -31.20 -35.14
N TYR A 73 3.68 -31.29 -36.16
CA TYR A 73 3.33 -31.17 -37.58
C TYR A 73 2.48 -29.93 -37.94
N GLY A 74 2.75 -28.77 -37.30
CA GLY A 74 2.02 -27.57 -37.62
C GLY A 74 2.39 -26.34 -36.76
N VAL A 75 1.85 -25.19 -37.18
CA VAL A 75 1.95 -23.94 -36.39
C VAL A 75 0.88 -23.96 -35.32
N SER A 76 1.30 -23.97 -34.07
CA SER A 76 0.41 -23.84 -32.94
C SER A 76 0.22 -22.36 -32.57
N LYS A 77 -1.04 -21.92 -32.59
CA LYS A 77 -1.40 -20.55 -32.20
C LYS A 77 -1.75 -20.49 -30.72
N PHE A 78 -1.12 -19.58 -30.02
CA PHE A 78 -1.38 -19.33 -28.59
C PHE A 78 -1.80 -17.89 -28.44
N LYS A 79 -2.86 -17.67 -27.69
CA LYS A 79 -3.26 -16.33 -27.22
C LYS A 79 -2.98 -16.23 -25.73
N SER A 80 -2.13 -15.28 -25.37
CA SER A 80 -1.77 -14.99 -23.99
C SER A 80 -2.50 -13.75 -23.51
N VAL A 81 -3.14 -13.84 -22.35
CA VAL A 81 -3.77 -12.71 -21.65
C VAL A 81 -3.15 -12.63 -20.27
N VAL A 82 -2.37 -11.59 -20.02
CA VAL A 82 -1.72 -11.32 -18.73
C VAL A 82 -2.34 -10.10 -18.09
N LEU A 83 -2.71 -10.22 -16.83
CA LEU A 83 -3.14 -9.12 -16.00
C LEU A 83 -1.99 -8.68 -15.09
N LEU A 84 -1.50 -7.46 -15.27
CA LEU A 84 -0.54 -6.80 -14.39
C LEU A 84 -1.26 -5.83 -13.44
N GLY A 85 -0.78 -5.77 -12.22
CA GLY A 85 -1.32 -4.86 -11.21
C GLY A 85 -0.66 -5.06 -9.85
N TYR A 86 -1.33 -4.61 -8.82
CA TYR A 86 -0.83 -4.65 -7.44
C TYR A 86 -1.55 -5.74 -6.67
N ASP A 87 -0.77 -6.58 -6.00
CA ASP A 87 -1.29 -7.64 -5.14
C ASP A 87 -1.72 -7.05 -3.78
N ASN A 88 -2.89 -7.47 -3.30
CA ASN A 88 -3.52 -6.96 -2.08
C ASN A 88 -3.39 -7.87 -0.87
N GLU A 89 -2.65 -8.94 -0.94
CA GLU A 89 -2.50 -9.84 0.19
C GLU A 89 -1.96 -9.10 1.42
N ASN A 90 -1.08 -8.13 1.20
CA ASN A 90 -0.53 -7.27 2.25
C ASN A 90 -0.78 -5.78 1.92
N PRO A 91 -1.94 -5.22 2.29
CA PRO A 91 -2.23 -3.82 2.05
C PRO A 91 -1.17 -2.91 2.68
N GLY A 92 -1.00 -1.73 2.13
CA GLY A 92 -0.01 -0.78 2.61
C GLY A 92 -0.38 -0.15 3.95
N VAL A 93 0.60 0.50 4.55
CA VAL A 93 0.49 1.19 5.83
C VAL A 93 0.81 2.67 5.69
N VAL A 94 0.08 3.52 6.42
CA VAL A 94 0.37 4.95 6.57
C VAL A 94 0.77 5.22 8.00
N GLN A 95 1.93 5.84 8.21
CA GLN A 95 2.50 6.10 9.52
C GLN A 95 3.09 7.52 9.60
N LYS A 96 3.34 8.00 10.82
CA LYS A 96 4.14 9.19 11.04
C LYS A 96 5.61 8.81 11.19
N VAL A 97 6.51 9.64 10.69
CA VAL A 97 7.93 9.54 11.01
C VAL A 97 8.08 9.61 12.54
N ASN A 98 8.70 8.60 13.15
CA ASN A 98 8.96 8.42 14.59
C ASN A 98 7.93 7.60 15.42
N GLU A 99 6.92 6.98 14.82
CA GLU A 99 6.02 6.08 15.55
C GLU A 99 6.42 4.59 15.45
N PHE A 100 7.71 4.30 15.32
CA PHE A 100 8.21 2.97 14.94
C PHE A 100 8.45 2.03 16.12
N GLY A 101 7.62 0.99 16.18
CA GLY A 101 8.14 -0.35 16.44
C GLY A 101 8.51 -0.96 15.07
N GLU A 102 9.51 -1.83 15.02
CA GLU A 102 10.03 -2.50 13.83
C GLU A 102 8.90 -3.17 13.00
N THR A 103 8.27 -2.42 12.12
CA THR A 103 7.46 -3.01 11.07
C THR A 103 8.43 -3.55 10.04
N LYS A 104 8.35 -4.84 9.75
CA LYS A 104 9.05 -5.42 8.60
C LYS A 104 8.43 -4.80 7.35
N ASP A 105 9.02 -3.70 6.89
CA ASP A 105 8.56 -2.95 5.70
C ASP A 105 8.46 -3.83 4.45
N GLU A 106 9.16 -4.97 4.44
CA GLU A 106 9.27 -5.91 3.33
C GLU A 106 7.93 -6.54 2.92
N ASP A 107 6.98 -6.68 3.85
CA ASP A 107 5.73 -7.39 3.61
C ASP A 107 4.61 -6.50 3.03
N TYR A 108 4.66 -5.19 3.24
CA TYR A 108 3.61 -4.27 2.79
C TYR A 108 3.70 -3.93 1.29
N LEU A 109 2.54 -3.77 0.65
CA LEU A 109 2.42 -3.30 -0.73
C LEU A 109 3.02 -1.90 -0.89
N PHE A 110 2.75 -1.02 0.07
CA PHE A 110 3.38 0.28 0.19
C PHE A 110 3.57 0.68 1.65
N VAL A 111 4.53 1.56 1.88
CA VAL A 111 4.70 2.25 3.17
C VAL A 111 4.67 3.74 2.91
N ALA A 112 3.67 4.42 3.49
CA ALA A 112 3.54 5.87 3.37
C ALA A 112 3.92 6.54 4.69
N GLU A 113 4.92 7.41 4.66
CA GLU A 113 5.40 8.18 5.81
C GLU A 113 4.97 9.63 5.71
N ARG A 114 4.25 10.10 6.73
CA ARG A 114 3.82 11.49 6.82
C ARG A 114 4.79 12.31 7.64
N LYS A 115 5.35 13.37 7.04
CA LYS A 115 6.16 14.39 7.72
C LYS A 115 5.31 15.63 7.98
N GLY A 116 4.71 15.69 9.16
CA GLY A 116 3.77 16.78 9.48
C GLY A 116 2.44 16.68 8.73
N LYS A 117 1.89 17.84 8.31
CA LYS A 117 0.59 17.91 7.61
C LYS A 117 0.70 18.02 6.09
N LYS A 118 1.89 18.35 5.56
CA LYS A 118 2.06 18.80 4.18
C LYS A 118 3.01 17.93 3.36
N GLU A 119 3.75 17.04 4.00
CA GLU A 119 4.72 16.17 3.34
C GLU A 119 4.37 14.71 3.52
N ILE A 120 4.50 13.93 2.45
CA ILE A 120 4.31 12.49 2.47
C ILE A 120 5.30 11.82 1.51
N SER A 121 5.95 10.76 2.00
CA SER A 121 6.80 9.88 1.19
C SER A 121 6.13 8.52 1.10
N VAL A 122 6.10 7.92 -0.08
CA VAL A 122 5.52 6.61 -0.32
C VAL A 122 6.57 5.71 -0.96
N LEU A 123 6.89 4.61 -0.28
CA LEU A 123 7.64 3.49 -0.84
C LEU A 123 6.64 2.50 -1.40
N LEU A 124 6.66 2.26 -2.72
CA LEU A 124 5.67 1.46 -3.43
C LEU A 124 6.35 0.28 -4.13
N LYS A 125 5.82 -0.93 -3.97
CA LYS A 125 6.26 -2.11 -4.75
C LYS A 125 5.91 -1.94 -6.22
N LYS A 126 6.68 -2.57 -7.11
CA LYS A 126 6.33 -2.66 -8.54
C LYS A 126 5.08 -3.52 -8.74
N PRO A 127 4.33 -3.28 -9.83
CA PRO A 127 3.23 -4.16 -10.21
C PRO A 127 3.74 -5.57 -10.52
N VAL A 128 2.90 -6.57 -10.28
CA VAL A 128 3.20 -7.98 -10.51
C VAL A 128 2.17 -8.62 -11.41
N VAL A 129 2.44 -9.82 -11.90
CA VAL A 129 1.47 -10.63 -12.64
C VAL A 129 0.41 -11.14 -11.67
N LEU A 130 -0.83 -10.70 -11.82
CA LEU A 130 -1.98 -11.13 -11.00
C LEU A 130 -2.65 -12.37 -11.56
N SER A 131 -2.75 -12.47 -12.88
CA SER A 131 -3.23 -13.65 -13.56
C SER A 131 -2.62 -13.77 -14.95
N HIS A 132 -2.50 -15.01 -15.43
CA HIS A 132 -2.00 -15.31 -16.75
C HIS A 132 -2.78 -16.48 -17.34
N GLU A 133 -3.50 -16.21 -18.40
CA GLU A 133 -4.26 -17.21 -19.16
C GLU A 133 -3.61 -17.40 -20.53
N VAL A 134 -3.47 -18.64 -20.94
CA VAL A 134 -3.03 -19.00 -22.30
C VAL A 134 -4.07 -19.92 -22.89
N THR A 135 -4.67 -19.50 -23.99
CA THR A 135 -5.57 -20.31 -24.80
C THR A 135 -4.86 -20.82 -26.05
N THR A 136 -5.17 -22.02 -26.50
CA THR A 136 -4.57 -22.63 -27.65
C THR A 136 -5.62 -23.36 -28.49
N ASP A 137 -5.47 -23.32 -29.80
CA ASP A 137 -6.32 -24.04 -30.79
C ASP A 137 -5.77 -25.41 -31.13
N LEU A 138 -5.00 -26.05 -30.25
CA LEU A 138 -4.42 -27.37 -30.50
C LEU A 138 -5.50 -28.45 -30.61
N SER A 139 -5.75 -28.90 -31.83
CA SER A 139 -6.73 -29.97 -32.10
C SER A 139 -6.15 -31.41 -32.08
N THR A 140 -4.82 -31.58 -31.95
CA THR A 140 -4.18 -32.89 -32.27
C THR A 140 -3.05 -33.33 -31.36
N SER A 141 -2.67 -32.60 -30.32
CA SER A 141 -1.53 -32.92 -29.45
C SER A 141 -1.91 -33.72 -28.22
N SER A 142 -0.95 -34.46 -27.65
CA SER A 142 -1.17 -35.07 -26.34
C SER A 142 -1.35 -33.98 -25.25
N VAL A 143 -2.26 -34.20 -24.33
CA VAL A 143 -2.56 -33.25 -23.23
C VAL A 143 -1.30 -32.91 -22.43
N THR A 144 -0.40 -33.86 -22.22
CA THR A 144 0.83 -33.67 -21.47
C THR A 144 1.83 -32.74 -22.15
N GLU A 145 2.02 -32.91 -23.48
CA GLU A 145 2.91 -32.05 -24.28
C GLU A 145 2.37 -30.63 -24.36
N THR A 146 1.07 -30.49 -24.57
CA THR A 146 0.38 -29.19 -24.59
C THR A 146 0.57 -28.47 -23.24
N ASN A 147 0.39 -29.13 -22.11
CA ASN A 147 0.55 -28.51 -20.78
C ASN A 147 2.00 -28.06 -20.53
N ASN A 148 2.99 -28.83 -20.98
CA ASN A 148 4.39 -28.44 -20.86
C ASN A 148 4.72 -27.21 -21.71
N LEU A 149 4.22 -27.16 -22.94
CA LEU A 149 4.38 -26.01 -23.83
C LEU A 149 3.74 -24.75 -23.26
N VAL A 150 2.50 -24.82 -22.80
CA VAL A 150 1.77 -23.73 -22.16
C VAL A 150 2.51 -23.25 -20.92
N SER A 151 3.00 -24.15 -20.07
CA SER A 151 3.75 -23.78 -18.86
C SER A 151 5.07 -23.08 -19.16
N ASN A 152 5.79 -23.54 -20.19
CA ASN A 152 7.04 -22.91 -20.61
C ASN A 152 6.78 -21.53 -21.24
N LEU A 153 5.75 -21.42 -22.07
CA LEU A 153 5.34 -20.16 -22.68
C LEU A 153 4.92 -19.14 -21.60
N LYS A 154 4.12 -19.54 -20.62
CA LYS A 154 3.75 -18.69 -19.49
C LYS A 154 4.97 -18.12 -18.80
N ARG A 155 5.94 -18.96 -18.41
CA ARG A 155 7.17 -18.51 -17.75
C ARG A 155 7.99 -17.54 -18.60
N GLN A 156 8.08 -17.80 -19.90
CA GLN A 156 8.82 -16.91 -20.81
C GLN A 156 8.15 -15.54 -20.88
N ILE A 157 6.83 -15.49 -21.10
CA ILE A 157 6.05 -14.25 -21.21
C ILE A 157 6.11 -13.44 -19.89
N GLU A 158 5.92 -14.10 -18.76
CA GLU A 158 6.01 -13.46 -17.45
C GLU A 158 7.40 -12.86 -17.22
N LYS A 159 8.46 -13.57 -17.59
CA LYS A 159 9.83 -13.07 -17.48
C LYS A 159 10.08 -11.87 -18.40
N GLU A 160 9.56 -11.90 -19.62
CA GLU A 160 9.64 -10.79 -20.56
C GLU A 160 8.88 -9.55 -20.03
N LEU A 161 7.67 -9.74 -19.49
CA LEU A 161 6.86 -8.65 -18.93
C LEU A 161 7.47 -8.04 -17.68
N ILE A 162 7.98 -8.85 -16.76
CA ILE A 162 8.64 -8.37 -15.52
C ILE A 162 9.94 -7.62 -15.82
N SER A 163 10.62 -7.94 -16.92
CA SER A 163 11.85 -7.26 -17.37
C SER A 163 11.59 -6.10 -18.31
N SER A 164 10.33 -5.81 -18.68
CA SER A 164 9.98 -4.94 -19.79
C SER A 164 9.67 -3.50 -19.35
N LYS A 165 9.71 -2.61 -20.36
CA LYS A 165 9.23 -1.23 -20.26
C LYS A 165 7.76 -1.13 -19.82
N ASP A 166 7.01 -2.21 -19.97
CA ASP A 166 5.57 -2.22 -19.64
C ASP A 166 5.31 -2.19 -18.15
N GLN A 167 6.08 -2.97 -17.37
CA GLN A 167 6.02 -2.91 -15.91
C GLN A 167 6.40 -1.51 -15.39
N GLU A 168 7.47 -0.93 -15.96
CA GLU A 168 7.93 0.41 -15.60
C GLU A 168 6.88 1.48 -15.97
N SER A 169 6.25 1.35 -17.15
CA SER A 169 5.18 2.26 -17.57
C SER A 169 4.00 2.26 -16.59
N ILE A 170 3.53 1.07 -16.19
CA ILE A 170 2.44 0.95 -15.20
C ILE A 170 2.84 1.56 -13.87
N PHE A 171 4.09 1.35 -13.45
CA PHE A 171 4.60 1.91 -12.20
C PHE A 171 4.63 3.44 -12.24
N GLU A 172 5.12 4.05 -13.33
CA GLU A 172 5.15 5.50 -13.50
C GLU A 172 3.73 6.10 -13.61
N ASP A 173 2.82 5.46 -14.32
CA ASP A 173 1.41 5.86 -14.38
C ASP A 173 0.77 5.83 -12.98
N THR A 174 1.04 4.78 -12.22
CA THR A 174 0.57 4.65 -10.84
C THR A 174 1.13 5.76 -9.95
N LYS A 175 2.42 6.06 -10.06
CA LYS A 175 3.06 7.17 -9.34
C LYS A 175 2.36 8.51 -9.65
N SER A 176 2.07 8.75 -10.93
CA SER A 176 1.39 9.98 -11.36
C SER A 176 -0.01 10.09 -10.76
N ILE A 177 -0.80 9.02 -10.82
CA ILE A 177 -2.15 8.97 -10.25
C ILE A 177 -2.11 9.17 -8.74
N LEU A 178 -1.24 8.46 -8.05
CA LEU A 178 -1.10 8.53 -6.61
C LEU A 178 -0.61 9.90 -6.15
N LYS A 179 0.34 10.50 -6.88
CA LYS A 179 0.81 11.86 -6.62
C LYS A 179 -0.32 12.87 -6.73
N THR A 180 -1.07 12.84 -7.82
CA THR A 180 -2.23 13.73 -8.05
C THR A 180 -3.27 13.58 -6.95
N TYR A 181 -3.55 12.35 -6.52
CA TYR A 181 -4.47 12.07 -5.42
C TYR A 181 -3.99 12.68 -4.09
N LEU A 182 -2.72 12.48 -3.75
CA LEU A 182 -2.14 12.99 -2.50
C LEU A 182 -2.07 14.52 -2.50
N GLU A 183 -1.73 15.15 -3.63
CA GLU A 183 -1.76 16.61 -3.79
C GLU A 183 -3.18 17.17 -3.62
N ALA A 184 -4.20 16.48 -4.15
CA ALA A 184 -5.60 16.83 -3.98
C ALA A 184 -6.07 16.73 -2.51
N LEU A 185 -5.42 15.90 -1.68
CA LEU A 185 -5.63 15.82 -0.23
C LEU A 185 -4.92 16.94 0.55
N GLY A 186 -4.17 17.83 -0.12
CA GLY A 186 -3.49 18.97 0.47
C GLY A 186 -2.04 18.73 0.88
N TYR A 187 -1.42 17.65 0.41
CA TYR A 187 0.03 17.48 0.55
C TYR A 187 0.75 18.38 -0.47
N GLU A 188 1.68 19.21 -0.01
CA GLU A 188 2.48 20.13 -0.85
C GLU A 188 3.75 19.45 -1.39
N SER A 189 4.28 18.47 -0.65
CA SER A 189 5.45 17.69 -1.05
C SER A 189 5.09 16.20 -1.02
N VAL A 190 5.07 15.59 -2.21
CA VAL A 190 4.78 14.17 -2.41
C VAL A 190 5.96 13.50 -3.09
N THR A 191 6.58 12.55 -2.42
CA THR A 191 7.68 11.73 -2.96
C THR A 191 7.23 10.30 -3.04
N ILE A 192 7.32 9.69 -4.23
CA ILE A 192 6.98 8.28 -4.43
C ILE A 192 8.20 7.60 -5.05
N THR A 193 8.70 6.59 -4.37
CA THR A 193 9.87 5.80 -4.79
C THR A 193 9.55 4.33 -4.85
N GLU A 194 10.32 3.62 -5.66
CA GLU A 194 10.29 2.16 -5.69
C GLU A 194 10.81 1.60 -4.36
N LYS A 195 10.17 0.55 -3.90
CA LYS A 195 10.53 -0.20 -2.70
C LYS A 195 11.49 -1.34 -3.02
#